data_48165a88d0a19840fd2848e37a20dc9b
#
_entry.id   48165a88d0a19840fd2848e37a20dc9b
#
_cell.length_a   1.000
_cell.length_b   1.000
_cell.length_c   1.000
_cell.angle_alpha   90.00
_cell.angle_beta   90.00
_cell.angle_gamma   90.00
#
_symmetry.space_group_name_H-M   'P 1'
#
loop_
_entity.id
_entity.type
_entity.pdbx_description
1 polymer ?
#
loop_
_entity_poly.entity_id
_entity_poly.type
_entity_poly.pdbx_seq_one_letter_code
_entity_poly.pdbx_strand_id
1 'polypeptide(L)'
;MQNTGRCNSFQKQLSGLVVFISLFLQIETVIACEAPPKVCDWKKKIVGLKTDNMIASGILIDGGLIITNRHVVEDYQSVLVRDFGGYIDRARVIPHNIQIDLAILVRGSNKTAPNIKRVFSDTRSQNLYVVAFDQGRNAARVYEPSSFAHYPNLKKYPLARIHSNARALPGNSGGAVVDQHGSFVGILASGDRRFSEIIPSAKLEEVFASMNEKHSNKFLETGGLIRRCADALYVAADIIKNPPNPIVNKIERNCYSSNNRQLIDQAGQTFGRWWMFGRSEKYLKKSESMDPFSPNTLMSLAVTYHLSRNSEQSVKILKRYLELDPKNHQALRMGIQGAGAVGDKVFAYRVLELMKKHNPSAVPLAESFLENAFSD
;
A
#
# COMPACT_ATOMS: atom_id res chain seq x y z
N MET A 1 -49.68 64.81 -40.08
CA MET A 1 -49.63 65.94 -39.16
C MET A 1 -48.27 65.94 -38.53
N GLN A 2 -47.43 66.82 -39.09
CA GLN A 2 -46.83 67.95 -38.40
C GLN A 2 -45.93 67.53 -37.21
N ASN A 3 -44.76 67.90 -37.08
CA ASN A 3 -43.86 68.90 -37.68
C ASN A 3 -42.67 69.05 -36.71
N THR A 4 -41.50 69.26 -37.29
CA THR A 4 -40.44 70.14 -36.86
C THR A 4 -39.71 69.86 -35.56
N GLY A 5 -38.43 69.96 -35.42
CA GLY A 5 -37.36 70.56 -36.27
C GLY A 5 -36.16 70.89 -35.35
N ARG A 6 -34.99 70.97 -36.00
CA ARG A 6 -33.76 71.72 -35.60
C ARG A 6 -33.00 71.20 -34.37
N CYS A 7 -31.76 70.78 -34.58
CA CYS A 7 -30.51 71.42 -35.02
C CYS A 7 -29.66 72.02 -33.89
N ASN A 8 -28.37 71.64 -33.95
CA ASN A 8 -27.18 72.24 -33.32
C ASN A 8 -26.85 71.67 -31.89
N SER A 9 -25.62 71.33 -31.60
CA SER A 9 -24.32 71.84 -32.08
C SER A 9 -23.19 70.89 -31.58
N PHE A 10 -22.14 70.89 -32.34
CA PHE A 10 -20.81 70.38 -32.04
C PHE A 10 -20.32 70.58 -30.61
N GLN A 11 -19.89 69.52 -29.97
CA GLN A 11 -18.74 69.60 -29.08
C GLN A 11 -17.95 68.31 -29.12
N LYS A 12 -16.76 68.38 -29.65
CA LYS A 12 -15.70 67.39 -29.63
C LYS A 12 -15.27 67.23 -28.17
N GLN A 13 -15.43 66.04 -27.56
CA GLN A 13 -14.60 65.64 -26.46
C GLN A 13 -13.90 64.34 -26.84
N LEU A 14 -12.59 64.43 -27.01
CA LEU A 14 -11.67 63.31 -26.99
C LEU A 14 -11.73 62.69 -25.60
N SER A 15 -12.33 61.55 -25.48
CA SER A 15 -12.16 60.70 -24.28
C SER A 15 -11.25 59.54 -24.67
N GLY A 16 -10.00 59.62 -24.22
CA GLY A 16 -9.03 58.57 -24.41
C GLY A 16 -9.50 57.28 -23.77
N LEU A 17 -9.65 56.25 -24.58
CA LEU A 17 -9.91 54.89 -24.17
C LEU A 17 -8.58 54.32 -23.64
N VAL A 18 -8.35 54.41 -22.33
CA VAL A 18 -7.27 53.72 -21.66
C VAL A 18 -7.68 52.26 -21.53
N VAL A 19 -7.24 51.44 -22.45
CA VAL A 19 -7.36 49.99 -22.38
C VAL A 19 -6.38 49.52 -21.31
N PHE A 20 -6.87 49.28 -20.09
CA PHE A 20 -6.15 48.51 -19.08
C PHE A 20 -6.10 47.06 -19.55
N ILE A 21 -5.01 46.69 -20.21
CA ILE A 21 -4.65 45.30 -20.42
C ILE A 21 -4.19 44.78 -19.03
N SER A 22 -5.15 44.25 -18.26
CA SER A 22 -4.85 43.46 -17.07
C SER A 22 -4.19 42.16 -17.54
N LEU A 23 -2.86 42.17 -17.62
CA LEU A 23 -2.10 40.93 -17.70
C LEU A 23 -2.34 40.18 -16.41
N PHE A 24 -3.35 39.33 -16.38
CA PHE A 24 -3.43 38.27 -15.38
C PHE A 24 -2.26 37.31 -15.62
N LEU A 25 -1.11 37.62 -15.03
CA LEU A 25 -0.12 36.59 -14.77
C LEU A 25 -0.84 35.56 -13.89
N GLN A 26 -1.31 34.47 -14.48
CA GLN A 26 -1.61 33.26 -13.74
C GLN A 26 -0.27 32.76 -13.21
N ILE A 27 0.08 33.23 -12.02
CA ILE A 27 1.10 32.59 -11.21
C ILE A 27 0.49 31.24 -10.87
N GLU A 28 0.76 30.24 -11.70
CA GLU A 28 0.62 28.85 -11.27
C GLU A 28 1.48 28.73 -10.02
N THR A 29 0.85 28.78 -8.88
CA THR A 29 1.51 28.47 -7.62
C THR A 29 1.93 27.00 -7.73
N VAL A 30 3.16 26.79 -8.17
CA VAL A 30 3.85 25.54 -8.02
C VAL A 30 3.85 25.29 -6.52
N ILE A 31 2.92 24.45 -6.05
CA ILE A 31 2.88 24.06 -4.65
C ILE A 31 4.25 23.44 -4.36
N ALA A 32 5.08 24.21 -3.65
CA ALA A 32 6.42 23.79 -3.30
C ALA A 32 6.30 22.47 -2.53
N CYS A 33 7.19 21.53 -2.82
CA CYS A 33 7.24 20.27 -2.07
C CYS A 33 7.72 20.59 -0.65
N GLU A 34 6.89 20.31 0.35
CA GLU A 34 7.16 20.62 1.77
C GLU A 34 8.14 19.64 2.44
N ALA A 35 8.49 18.55 1.76
CA ALA A 35 9.44 17.56 2.26
C ALA A 35 10.90 18.03 2.03
N PRO A 36 11.90 17.38 2.67
CA PRO A 36 13.31 17.66 2.40
C PRO A 36 13.65 17.64 0.90
N PRO A 37 14.52 18.52 0.40
CA PRO A 37 14.80 18.66 -1.04
C PRO A 37 15.17 17.34 -1.73
N LYS A 38 16.01 16.50 -1.10
CA LYS A 38 16.40 15.19 -1.61
C LYS A 38 15.23 14.21 -1.73
N VAL A 39 14.21 14.34 -0.88
CA VAL A 39 12.97 13.56 -0.97
C VAL A 39 12.12 14.09 -2.13
N CYS A 40 12.02 15.42 -2.29
CA CYS A 40 11.29 16.06 -3.37
C CYS A 40 11.84 15.69 -4.75
N ASP A 41 13.15 15.52 -4.89
CA ASP A 41 13.80 15.11 -6.14
C ASP A 41 13.31 13.76 -6.66
N TRP A 42 12.84 12.88 -5.78
CA TRP A 42 12.27 11.59 -6.18
C TRP A 42 11.03 11.71 -7.05
N LYS A 43 10.31 12.84 -6.99
CA LYS A 43 9.14 13.07 -7.87
C LYS A 43 9.50 12.92 -9.36
N LYS A 44 10.70 13.31 -9.76
CA LYS A 44 11.20 13.22 -11.15
C LYS A 44 11.43 11.77 -11.60
N LYS A 45 11.56 10.84 -10.64
CA LYS A 45 11.77 9.41 -10.90
C LYS A 45 10.46 8.61 -10.85
N ILE A 46 9.37 9.21 -10.39
CA ILE A 46 8.08 8.52 -10.31
C ILE A 46 7.34 8.62 -11.63
N VAL A 47 6.83 7.48 -12.08
CA VAL A 47 5.97 7.36 -13.25
C VAL A 47 4.61 6.80 -12.86
N GLY A 48 3.57 7.24 -13.57
CA GLY A 48 2.26 6.60 -13.51
C GLY A 48 2.23 5.39 -14.44
N LEU A 49 1.72 4.28 -13.95
CA LEU A 49 1.51 3.05 -14.72
C LEU A 49 0.01 2.81 -14.88
N LYS A 50 -0.42 2.47 -16.10
CA LYS A 50 -1.82 2.16 -16.38
C LYS A 50 -1.93 0.83 -17.10
N THR A 51 -2.71 -0.07 -16.51
CA THR A 51 -3.24 -1.29 -17.13
C THR A 51 -4.74 -1.13 -17.38
N ASP A 52 -5.39 -2.16 -17.91
CA ASP A 52 -6.85 -2.11 -18.11
C ASP A 52 -7.61 -2.02 -16.78
N ASN A 53 -7.04 -2.58 -15.70
CA ASN A 53 -7.71 -2.75 -14.42
C ASN A 53 -7.32 -1.70 -13.36
N MET A 54 -6.15 -1.05 -13.49
CA MET A 54 -5.67 -0.16 -12.45
C MET A 54 -4.72 0.94 -12.96
N ILE A 55 -4.60 1.97 -12.12
CA ILE A 55 -3.53 2.96 -12.19
C ILE A 55 -2.66 2.77 -10.95
N ALA A 56 -1.35 2.78 -11.15
CA ALA A 56 -0.35 2.53 -10.11
C ALA A 56 0.89 3.39 -10.32
N SER A 57 1.89 3.20 -9.48
CA SER A 57 3.16 3.89 -9.55
C SER A 57 4.28 2.99 -10.06
N GLY A 58 5.31 3.59 -10.61
CA GLY A 58 6.59 2.96 -10.89
C GLY A 58 7.74 3.92 -10.60
N ILE A 59 8.92 3.36 -10.47
CA ILE A 59 10.16 4.10 -10.19
C ILE A 59 11.06 3.95 -11.42
N LEU A 60 11.25 5.03 -12.15
CA LEU A 60 12.19 5.08 -13.28
C LEU A 60 13.62 5.16 -12.73
N ILE A 61 14.45 4.22 -13.15
CA ILE A 61 15.87 4.16 -12.82
C ILE A 61 16.72 4.25 -14.08
N ASP A 62 18.03 4.32 -13.92
CA ASP A 62 18.97 4.42 -15.02
C ASP A 62 18.78 3.30 -16.05
N GLY A 63 19.05 3.59 -17.32
CA GLY A 63 18.87 2.66 -18.42
C GLY A 63 17.42 2.46 -18.90
N GLY A 64 16.48 3.32 -18.45
CA GLY A 64 15.07 3.24 -18.87
C GLY A 64 14.31 2.08 -18.22
N LEU A 65 14.83 1.48 -17.14
CA LEU A 65 14.11 0.49 -16.37
C LEU A 65 13.13 1.15 -15.40
N ILE A 66 12.01 0.48 -15.19
CA ILE A 66 10.99 0.89 -14.24
C ILE A 66 10.75 -0.26 -13.26
N ILE A 67 10.83 0.05 -11.97
CA ILE A 67 10.51 -0.87 -10.88
C ILE A 67 9.05 -0.62 -10.48
N THR A 68 8.27 -1.69 -10.30
CA THR A 68 6.92 -1.62 -9.76
C THR A 68 6.56 -2.92 -9.03
N ASN A 69 5.30 -3.06 -8.60
CA ASN A 69 4.84 -4.31 -8.01
C ASN A 69 4.39 -5.32 -9.07
N ARG A 70 4.51 -6.61 -8.71
CA ARG A 70 4.08 -7.72 -9.55
C ARG A 70 2.57 -7.74 -9.78
N HIS A 71 1.81 -7.39 -8.74
CA HIS A 71 0.35 -7.30 -8.82
C HIS A 71 -0.14 -6.13 -9.70
N VAL A 72 0.72 -5.15 -10.01
CA VAL A 72 0.39 -4.06 -10.95
C VAL A 72 0.45 -4.53 -12.40
N VAL A 73 1.44 -5.36 -12.73
CA VAL A 73 1.64 -5.83 -14.11
C VAL A 73 0.89 -7.13 -14.41
N GLU A 74 0.53 -7.89 -13.38
CA GLU A 74 -0.21 -9.15 -13.53
C GLU A 74 0.39 -10.05 -14.65
N ASP A 75 -0.39 -10.42 -15.67
CA ASP A 75 0.05 -11.14 -16.87
C ASP A 75 0.15 -10.25 -18.12
N TYR A 76 0.16 -8.92 -17.96
CA TYR A 76 0.42 -8.02 -19.06
C TYR A 76 1.89 -8.09 -19.49
N GLN A 77 2.12 -8.16 -20.80
CA GLN A 77 3.47 -8.12 -21.39
C GLN A 77 3.99 -6.69 -21.52
N SER A 78 3.10 -5.70 -21.57
CA SER A 78 3.44 -4.28 -21.56
C SER A 78 2.36 -3.46 -20.87
N VAL A 79 2.76 -2.33 -20.29
CA VAL A 79 1.86 -1.37 -19.65
C VAL A 79 2.09 0.03 -20.18
N LEU A 80 1.08 0.89 -20.09
CA LEU A 80 1.23 2.31 -20.40
C LEU A 80 1.97 3.00 -19.26
N VAL A 81 2.89 3.87 -19.62
CA VAL A 81 3.73 4.64 -18.69
C VAL A 81 3.53 6.10 -18.96
N ARG A 82 3.24 6.88 -17.91
CA ARG A 82 3.25 8.34 -17.94
C ARG A 82 4.40 8.86 -17.09
N ASP A 83 5.33 9.57 -17.68
CA ASP A 83 6.48 10.13 -16.96
C ASP A 83 6.17 11.48 -16.29
N PHE A 84 7.16 12.00 -15.57
CA PHE A 84 7.06 13.28 -14.85
C PHE A 84 6.75 14.47 -15.79
N GLY A 85 7.22 14.43 -17.03
CA GLY A 85 6.94 15.44 -18.06
C GLY A 85 5.57 15.28 -18.73
N GLY A 86 4.83 14.23 -18.37
CA GLY A 86 3.51 13.94 -18.93
C GLY A 86 3.53 13.15 -20.23
N TYR A 87 4.72 12.79 -20.75
CA TYR A 87 4.85 11.94 -21.94
C TYR A 87 4.36 10.53 -21.67
N ILE A 88 3.62 9.98 -22.60
CA ILE A 88 3.01 8.63 -22.49
C ILE A 88 3.58 7.71 -23.55
N ASP A 89 4.07 6.55 -23.15
CA ASP A 89 4.49 5.45 -24.03
C ASP A 89 4.20 4.09 -23.41
N ARG A 90 4.78 3.02 -23.97
CA ARG A 90 4.68 1.66 -23.42
C ARG A 90 6.02 1.17 -22.89
N ALA A 91 5.97 0.51 -21.75
CA ALA A 91 7.10 -0.26 -21.24
C ALA A 91 6.80 -1.75 -21.28
N ARG A 92 7.76 -2.54 -21.74
CA ARG A 92 7.69 -4.01 -21.81
C ARG A 92 8.11 -4.60 -20.46
N VAL A 93 7.39 -5.61 -20.01
CA VAL A 93 7.70 -6.35 -18.78
C VAL A 93 8.87 -7.29 -19.03
N ILE A 94 9.84 -7.32 -18.12
CA ILE A 94 10.97 -8.26 -18.15
C ILE A 94 10.68 -9.39 -17.17
N PRO A 95 10.61 -10.65 -17.64
CA PRO A 95 10.32 -11.79 -16.76
C PRO A 95 11.47 -12.09 -15.79
N HIS A 96 11.11 -12.59 -14.61
CA HIS A 96 12.03 -13.16 -13.62
C HIS A 96 11.34 -14.32 -12.87
N ASN A 97 12.09 -15.12 -12.12
CA ASN A 97 11.57 -16.29 -11.40
C ASN A 97 11.49 -16.11 -9.88
N ILE A 98 11.78 -14.93 -9.35
CA ILE A 98 11.72 -14.66 -7.91
C ILE A 98 10.27 -14.51 -7.46
N GLN A 99 9.90 -15.23 -6.40
CA GLN A 99 8.56 -15.17 -5.79
C GLN A 99 8.44 -13.98 -4.85
N ILE A 100 8.44 -12.79 -5.42
CA ILE A 100 8.26 -11.53 -4.71
C ILE A 100 7.28 -10.64 -5.49
N ASP A 101 6.62 -9.73 -4.81
CA ASP A 101 5.68 -8.80 -5.41
C ASP A 101 6.39 -7.60 -6.08
N LEU A 102 7.39 -7.90 -6.91
CA LEU A 102 8.13 -6.93 -7.73
C LEU A 102 8.03 -7.29 -9.20
N ALA A 103 8.09 -6.29 -10.06
CA ALA A 103 8.21 -6.42 -11.50
C ALA A 103 9.15 -5.35 -12.05
N ILE A 104 9.85 -5.70 -13.12
CA ILE A 104 10.73 -4.80 -13.85
C ILE A 104 10.18 -4.61 -15.26
N LEU A 105 10.16 -3.37 -15.70
CA LEU A 105 9.80 -3.03 -17.07
C LEU A 105 10.95 -2.28 -17.73
N VAL A 106 11.00 -2.35 -19.04
CA VAL A 106 11.94 -1.57 -19.87
C VAL A 106 11.18 -0.65 -20.81
N ARG A 107 11.54 0.62 -20.80
CA ARG A 107 11.02 1.66 -21.69
C ARG A 107 11.96 1.82 -22.90
N GLY A 108 11.38 1.81 -24.10
CA GLY A 108 12.17 1.94 -25.33
C GLY A 108 12.94 0.68 -25.72
N SER A 109 13.89 0.82 -26.65
CA SER A 109 14.70 -0.27 -27.21
C SER A 109 15.97 -0.59 -26.42
N ASN A 110 16.22 0.07 -25.30
CA ASN A 110 17.45 -0.12 -24.53
C ASN A 110 17.53 -1.53 -23.94
N LYS A 111 18.42 -2.34 -24.51
CA LYS A 111 18.70 -3.73 -24.09
C LYS A 111 19.83 -3.84 -23.05
N THR A 112 20.48 -2.73 -22.69
CA THR A 112 21.59 -2.74 -21.75
C THR A 112 21.06 -2.84 -20.34
N ALA A 113 21.45 -3.91 -19.63
CA ALA A 113 21.24 -4.01 -18.19
C ALA A 113 21.91 -2.79 -17.53
N PRO A 114 21.17 -2.02 -16.72
CA PRO A 114 21.74 -0.86 -16.08
C PRO A 114 22.82 -1.32 -15.10
N ASN A 115 23.92 -0.59 -15.08
CA ASN A 115 24.88 -0.71 -14.00
C ASN A 115 24.24 -0.04 -12.76
N ILE A 116 23.41 -0.80 -12.04
CA ILE A 116 22.72 -0.33 -10.85
C ILE A 116 23.77 -0.18 -9.76
N LYS A 117 24.49 0.92 -9.80
CA LYS A 117 25.29 1.34 -8.66
C LYS A 117 24.34 1.53 -7.50
N ARG A 118 24.43 0.60 -6.54
CA ARG A 118 23.83 0.54 -5.21
C ARG A 118 23.08 1.82 -4.80
N VAL A 119 21.78 1.86 -5.10
CA VAL A 119 20.85 2.87 -4.58
C VAL A 119 20.30 2.41 -3.21
N PHE A 120 20.80 1.25 -2.72
CA PHE A 120 20.25 0.56 -1.57
C PHE A 120 20.85 1.09 -0.28
N SER A 121 20.00 1.52 0.62
CA SER A 121 20.39 1.96 1.96
C SER A 121 20.02 0.88 2.98
N ASP A 122 20.98 0.49 3.81
CA ASP A 122 20.73 -0.30 5.02
C ASP A 122 20.18 0.57 6.17
N THR A 123 19.83 1.83 5.89
CA THR A 123 19.37 2.79 6.89
C THR A 123 18.02 2.37 7.43
N ARG A 124 17.92 2.21 8.75
CA ARG A 124 16.68 1.92 9.48
C ARG A 124 16.09 3.21 10.03
N SER A 125 15.53 4.04 9.16
CA SER A 125 14.85 5.27 9.55
C SER A 125 13.44 5.00 10.02
N GLN A 126 12.97 5.77 11.01
CA GLN A 126 11.56 5.80 11.40
C GLN A 126 10.76 6.78 10.53
N ASN A 127 11.43 7.82 10.00
CA ASN A 127 10.82 8.83 9.14
C ASN A 127 10.95 8.41 7.67
N LEU A 128 9.92 7.74 7.18
CA LEU A 128 9.84 7.26 5.81
C LEU A 128 8.81 8.07 5.02
N TYR A 129 9.21 8.55 3.86
CA TYR A 129 8.36 9.26 2.92
C TYR A 129 7.96 8.35 1.78
N VAL A 130 6.68 8.28 1.48
CA VAL A 130 6.17 7.67 0.23
C VAL A 130 6.20 8.73 -0.85
N VAL A 131 6.83 8.41 -1.99
CA VAL A 131 6.81 9.21 -3.20
C VAL A 131 6.19 8.37 -4.30
N ALA A 132 5.00 8.76 -4.75
CA ALA A 132 4.18 7.92 -5.62
C ALA A 132 3.33 8.76 -6.56
N PHE A 133 2.78 8.14 -7.60
CA PHE A 133 1.85 8.77 -8.50
C PHE A 133 0.48 8.95 -7.82
N ASP A 134 -0.02 10.18 -7.83
CA ASP A 134 -1.33 10.55 -7.31
C ASP A 134 -2.31 10.60 -8.49
N GLN A 135 -3.26 9.67 -8.51
CA GLN A 135 -4.26 9.57 -9.59
C GLN A 135 -5.12 10.82 -9.70
N GLY A 136 -5.53 11.40 -8.57
CA GLY A 136 -6.39 12.59 -8.53
C GLY A 136 -5.69 13.84 -9.08
N ARG A 137 -4.37 13.93 -8.93
CA ARG A 137 -3.55 15.04 -9.44
C ARG A 137 -2.88 14.72 -10.77
N ASN A 138 -2.92 13.47 -11.19
CA ASN A 138 -2.24 12.96 -12.37
C ASN A 138 -0.73 13.30 -12.41
N ALA A 139 -0.08 13.30 -11.25
CA ALA A 139 1.30 13.71 -11.04
C ALA A 139 1.95 12.98 -9.85
N ALA A 140 3.27 12.98 -9.79
CA ALA A 140 4.02 12.48 -8.64
C ALA A 140 3.83 13.38 -7.40
N ARG A 141 3.60 12.75 -6.25
CA ARG A 141 3.42 13.40 -4.96
C ARG A 141 4.32 12.80 -3.89
N VAL A 142 4.78 13.63 -2.95
CA VAL A 142 5.37 13.22 -1.68
C VAL A 142 4.26 13.22 -0.63
N TYR A 143 4.16 12.15 0.14
CA TYR A 143 3.20 12.02 1.23
C TYR A 143 3.87 12.33 2.57
N GLU A 144 3.06 12.59 3.60
CA GLU A 144 3.53 12.83 4.97
C GLU A 144 4.42 11.68 5.47
N PRO A 145 5.49 11.99 6.22
CA PRO A 145 6.42 10.97 6.70
C PRO A 145 5.78 10.06 7.75
N SER A 146 6.32 8.86 7.85
CA SER A 146 6.03 7.98 8.97
C SER A 146 6.69 8.50 10.26
N SER A 147 6.15 8.06 11.39
CA SER A 147 6.77 8.18 12.72
C SER A 147 7.13 6.81 13.32
N PHE A 148 6.86 5.76 12.57
CA PHE A 148 7.10 4.37 12.96
C PHE A 148 7.46 3.53 11.75
N ALA A 149 8.48 2.68 11.89
CA ALA A 149 8.81 1.64 10.93
C ALA A 149 9.41 0.41 11.64
N HIS A 150 8.85 -0.75 11.35
CA HIS A 150 9.37 -2.05 11.77
C HIS A 150 10.12 -2.71 10.63
N TYR A 151 11.40 -3.01 10.83
CA TYR A 151 12.28 -3.62 9.85
C TYR A 151 12.46 -5.11 10.16
N PRO A 152 12.14 -6.01 9.22
CA PRO A 152 12.26 -7.44 9.44
C PRO A 152 13.71 -7.92 9.38
N ASN A 153 13.96 -9.09 9.96
CA ASN A 153 15.19 -9.84 9.72
C ASN A 153 15.07 -10.63 8.40
N LEU A 154 15.55 -10.05 7.29
CA LEU A 154 15.45 -10.64 5.96
C LEU A 154 16.26 -11.94 5.77
N LYS A 155 17.29 -12.21 6.61
CA LYS A 155 18.01 -13.48 6.59
C LYS A 155 17.12 -14.63 7.07
N LYS A 156 16.29 -14.36 8.09
CA LYS A 156 15.37 -15.34 8.65
C LYS A 156 14.02 -15.39 7.89
N TYR A 157 13.54 -14.23 7.43
CA TYR A 157 12.24 -14.08 6.76
C TYR A 157 12.42 -13.32 5.43
N PRO A 158 12.84 -14.02 4.36
CA PRO A 158 13.26 -13.36 3.11
C PRO A 158 12.13 -12.66 2.36
N LEU A 159 10.87 -13.00 2.63
CA LEU A 159 9.69 -12.38 2.01
C LEU A 159 9.02 -11.32 2.90
N ALA A 160 9.51 -11.13 4.13
CA ALA A 160 8.94 -10.16 5.05
C ALA A 160 9.15 -8.73 4.55
N ARG A 161 8.20 -7.86 4.90
CA ARG A 161 8.15 -6.45 4.49
C ARG A 161 8.50 -5.53 5.65
N ILE A 162 8.89 -4.31 5.34
CA ILE A 162 8.94 -3.22 6.30
C ILE A 162 7.50 -2.76 6.50
N HIS A 163 7.07 -2.64 7.76
CA HIS A 163 5.76 -2.13 8.12
C HIS A 163 5.91 -0.75 8.74
N SER A 164 5.22 0.25 8.22
CA SER A 164 5.28 1.62 8.72
C SER A 164 3.92 2.28 8.70
N ASN A 165 3.76 3.37 9.46
CA ASN A 165 2.57 4.20 9.39
C ASN A 165 2.69 5.33 8.35
N ALA A 166 3.59 5.21 7.37
CA ALA A 166 3.65 6.10 6.22
C ALA A 166 2.31 6.06 5.46
N ARG A 167 1.84 7.23 5.04
CA ARG A 167 0.57 7.33 4.33
C ARG A 167 0.66 6.71 2.95
N ALA A 168 -0.28 5.82 2.64
CA ALA A 168 -0.46 5.24 1.31
C ALA A 168 -1.91 5.39 0.86
N LEU A 169 -2.11 5.61 -0.43
CA LEU A 169 -3.42 5.73 -1.07
C LEU A 169 -3.53 4.74 -2.23
N PRO A 170 -4.76 4.39 -2.68
CA PRO A 170 -4.94 3.64 -3.90
C PRO A 170 -4.18 4.29 -5.07
N GLY A 171 -3.45 3.48 -5.85
CA GLY A 171 -2.58 3.96 -6.93
C GLY A 171 -1.13 4.22 -6.53
N ASN A 172 -0.80 4.21 -5.24
CA ASN A 172 0.58 4.39 -4.79
C ASN A 172 1.44 3.13 -4.87
N SER A 173 0.86 1.94 -5.08
CA SER A 173 1.60 0.68 -5.27
C SER A 173 2.68 0.85 -6.35
N GLY A 174 3.90 0.40 -6.07
CA GLY A 174 5.08 0.58 -6.92
C GLY A 174 5.81 1.91 -6.73
N GLY A 175 5.32 2.79 -5.86
CA GLY A 175 5.99 4.05 -5.51
C GLY A 175 7.24 3.84 -4.66
N ALA A 176 8.12 4.84 -4.65
CA ALA A 176 9.34 4.83 -3.86
C ALA A 176 9.05 5.13 -2.39
N VAL A 177 9.74 4.43 -1.51
CA VAL A 177 9.84 4.79 -0.10
C VAL A 177 11.27 5.18 0.20
N VAL A 178 11.45 6.38 0.73
CA VAL A 178 12.75 6.98 1.00
C VAL A 178 12.82 7.53 2.42
N ASP A 179 14.05 7.63 2.95
CA ASP A 179 14.25 8.29 4.24
C ASP A 179 14.32 9.83 4.07
N GLN A 180 14.48 10.55 5.17
CA GLN A 180 14.61 12.01 5.18
C GLN A 180 15.84 12.54 4.42
N HIS A 181 16.82 11.70 4.15
CA HIS A 181 18.03 12.03 3.40
C HIS A 181 17.90 11.71 1.89
N GLY A 182 16.72 11.19 1.48
CA GLY A 182 16.46 10.75 0.11
C GLY A 182 17.08 9.40 -0.23
N SER A 183 17.54 8.63 0.77
CA SER A 183 18.04 7.28 0.54
C SER A 183 16.89 6.32 0.27
N PHE A 184 17.04 5.47 -0.74
CA PHE A 184 16.00 4.55 -1.17
C PHE A 184 15.89 3.36 -0.22
N VAL A 185 14.77 3.26 0.49
CA VAL A 185 14.50 2.22 1.48
C VAL A 185 13.75 1.03 0.87
N GLY A 186 12.82 1.29 -0.04
CA GLY A 186 12.05 0.20 -0.66
C GLY A 186 10.93 0.66 -1.56
N ILE A 187 10.10 -0.29 -1.96
CA ILE A 187 8.96 -0.12 -2.86
C ILE A 187 7.67 -0.31 -2.08
N LEU A 188 6.77 0.66 -2.16
CA LEU A 188 5.45 0.54 -1.56
C LEU A 188 4.66 -0.57 -2.26
N ALA A 189 4.19 -1.54 -1.50
CA ALA A 189 3.41 -2.64 -2.05
C ALA A 189 1.92 -2.51 -1.74
N SER A 190 1.58 -2.15 -0.52
CA SER A 190 0.20 -1.99 -0.08
C SER A 190 0.14 -1.09 1.14
N GLY A 191 -1.06 -0.73 1.52
CA GLY A 191 -1.30 0.00 2.76
C GLY A 191 -2.78 0.03 3.09
N ASP A 192 -3.06 0.11 4.36
CA ASP A 192 -4.37 0.44 4.88
C ASP A 192 -4.31 1.82 5.57
N ARG A 193 -5.33 2.13 6.37
CA ARG A 193 -5.36 3.41 7.09
C ARG A 193 -4.32 3.52 8.21
N ARG A 194 -3.72 2.41 8.63
CA ARG A 194 -2.83 2.33 9.81
C ARG A 194 -1.41 1.95 9.43
N PHE A 195 -1.24 0.99 8.54
CA PHE A 195 0.05 0.46 8.17
C PHE A 195 0.22 0.34 6.66
N SER A 196 1.40 0.72 6.21
CA SER A 196 1.89 0.49 4.86
C SER A 196 2.91 -0.64 4.86
N GLU A 197 2.92 -1.40 3.80
CA GLU A 197 3.82 -2.52 3.57
C GLU A 197 4.81 -2.15 2.47
N ILE A 198 6.09 -2.26 2.77
CA ILE A 198 7.17 -1.81 1.91
C ILE A 198 8.07 -3.01 1.63
N ILE A 199 8.29 -3.32 0.37
CA ILE A 199 9.27 -4.33 -0.03
C ILE A 199 10.66 -3.69 0.09
N PRO A 200 11.57 -4.24 0.91
CA PRO A 200 12.90 -3.69 1.10
C PRO A 200 13.69 -3.60 -0.21
N SER A 201 14.39 -2.49 -0.43
CA SER A 201 15.20 -2.26 -1.64
C SER A 201 16.25 -3.32 -1.89
N ALA A 202 16.80 -3.94 -0.84
CA ALA A 202 17.75 -5.05 -0.93
C ALA A 202 17.25 -6.25 -1.76
N LYS A 203 15.92 -6.39 -1.92
CA LYS A 203 15.32 -7.45 -2.74
C LYS A 203 15.47 -7.23 -4.25
N LEU A 204 15.79 -6.05 -4.68
CA LEU A 204 15.98 -5.75 -6.10
C LEU A 204 17.19 -6.47 -6.70
N GLU A 205 18.27 -6.66 -5.95
CA GLU A 205 19.46 -7.37 -6.45
C GLU A 205 19.09 -8.79 -6.91
N GLU A 206 18.29 -9.51 -6.11
CA GLU A 206 17.81 -10.85 -6.45
C GLU A 206 16.95 -10.85 -7.71
N VAL A 207 16.05 -9.85 -7.84
CA VAL A 207 15.17 -9.72 -9.01
C VAL A 207 15.99 -9.43 -10.27
N PHE A 208 16.89 -8.45 -10.22
CA PHE A 208 17.74 -8.10 -11.38
C PHE A 208 18.62 -9.25 -11.83
N ALA A 209 19.22 -9.98 -10.89
CA ALA A 209 20.06 -11.15 -11.20
C ALA A 209 19.26 -12.30 -11.85
N SER A 210 17.94 -12.34 -11.64
CA SER A 210 17.07 -13.40 -12.17
C SER A 210 16.32 -13.03 -13.45
N MET A 211 16.45 -11.79 -13.95
CA MET A 211 15.79 -11.35 -15.18
C MET A 211 16.23 -12.18 -16.38
N ASN A 212 15.30 -12.88 -17.03
CA ASN A 212 15.60 -13.69 -18.20
C ASN A 212 14.30 -14.06 -18.95
N GLU A 213 14.29 -13.93 -20.28
CA GLU A 213 13.15 -14.27 -21.13
C GLU A 213 12.73 -15.75 -21.04
N LYS A 214 13.63 -16.66 -20.65
CA LYS A 214 13.29 -18.08 -20.40
C LYS A 214 12.23 -18.25 -19.31
N HIS A 215 12.00 -17.24 -18.46
CA HIS A 215 11.01 -17.26 -17.39
C HIS A 215 9.63 -16.77 -17.82
N SER A 216 9.45 -16.34 -19.10
CA SER A 216 8.21 -15.74 -19.61
C SER A 216 6.97 -16.55 -19.30
N ASN A 217 6.97 -17.85 -19.64
CA ASN A 217 5.78 -18.70 -19.44
C ASN A 217 5.37 -18.79 -17.97
N LYS A 218 6.34 -19.03 -17.08
CA LYS A 218 6.08 -19.09 -15.63
C LYS A 218 5.66 -17.75 -15.06
N PHE A 219 6.25 -16.68 -15.56
CA PHE A 219 5.91 -15.33 -15.17
C PHE A 219 4.46 -15.01 -15.57
N LEU A 220 4.05 -15.27 -16.80
CA LEU A 220 2.69 -15.04 -17.30
C LEU A 220 1.67 -15.92 -16.56
N GLU A 221 1.97 -17.21 -16.37
CA GLU A 221 1.10 -18.13 -15.60
C GLU A 221 0.80 -17.57 -14.19
N THR A 222 1.86 -17.19 -13.45
CA THR A 222 1.72 -16.62 -12.11
C THR A 222 0.95 -15.30 -12.15
N GLY A 223 1.21 -14.46 -13.15
CA GLY A 223 0.47 -13.20 -13.34
C GLY A 223 -1.01 -13.41 -13.56
N GLY A 224 -1.36 -14.42 -14.37
CA GLY A 224 -2.75 -14.80 -14.57
C GLY A 224 -3.44 -15.30 -13.30
N LEU A 225 -2.72 -15.99 -12.40
CA LEU A 225 -3.24 -16.36 -11.09
C LEU A 225 -3.48 -15.13 -10.22
N ILE A 226 -2.54 -14.17 -10.22
CA ILE A 226 -2.68 -12.89 -9.50
C ILE A 226 -3.93 -12.15 -9.99
N ARG A 227 -4.08 -11.94 -11.29
CA ARG A 227 -5.24 -11.26 -11.87
C ARG A 227 -6.55 -11.94 -11.51
N ARG A 228 -6.67 -13.24 -11.77
CA ARG A 228 -7.90 -13.99 -11.47
C ARG A 228 -8.24 -14.01 -9.98
N CYS A 229 -7.22 -13.96 -9.10
CA CYS A 229 -7.43 -13.82 -7.67
C CYS A 229 -7.96 -12.41 -7.34
N ALA A 230 -7.33 -11.36 -7.87
CA ALA A 230 -7.75 -9.97 -7.64
C ALA A 230 -9.20 -9.74 -8.12
N ASP A 231 -9.54 -10.20 -9.33
CA ASP A 231 -10.89 -10.13 -9.87
C ASP A 231 -11.92 -10.86 -8.97
N ALA A 232 -11.57 -12.05 -8.47
CA ALA A 232 -12.44 -12.81 -7.58
C ALA A 232 -12.65 -12.09 -6.25
N LEU A 233 -11.60 -11.48 -5.69
CA LEU A 233 -11.68 -10.71 -4.45
C LEU A 233 -12.44 -9.39 -4.63
N TYR A 234 -12.31 -8.75 -5.78
CA TYR A 234 -13.10 -7.57 -6.13
C TYR A 234 -14.61 -7.87 -6.13
N VAL A 235 -15.03 -8.94 -6.81
CA VAL A 235 -16.43 -9.39 -6.77
C VAL A 235 -16.86 -9.80 -5.36
N ALA A 236 -15.96 -10.41 -4.58
CA ALA A 236 -16.23 -10.84 -3.22
C ALA A 236 -16.39 -9.69 -2.22
N ALA A 237 -15.92 -8.48 -2.56
CA ALA A 237 -15.96 -7.33 -1.66
C ALA A 237 -17.39 -6.94 -1.25
N ASP A 238 -18.33 -7.04 -2.17
CA ASP A 238 -19.74 -6.67 -1.96
C ASP A 238 -20.57 -7.80 -1.32
N ILE A 239 -20.01 -9.00 -1.19
CA ILE A 239 -20.70 -10.15 -0.61
C ILE A 239 -20.47 -10.20 0.90
N ILE A 240 -21.51 -9.93 1.68
CA ILE A 240 -21.42 -9.90 3.15
C ILE A 240 -21.52 -11.30 3.75
N LYS A 241 -22.47 -12.12 3.29
CA LYS A 241 -22.75 -13.47 3.80
C LYS A 241 -23.16 -14.41 2.66
N ASN A 242 -23.08 -15.71 2.92
CA ASN A 242 -23.53 -16.77 2.00
C ASN A 242 -22.97 -16.60 0.58
N PRO A 243 -21.62 -16.59 0.42
CA PRO A 243 -21.01 -16.42 -0.89
C PRO A 243 -21.42 -17.58 -1.83
N PRO A 244 -21.69 -17.28 -3.11
CA PRO A 244 -21.91 -18.33 -4.11
C PRO A 244 -20.68 -19.26 -4.25
N ASN A 245 -20.90 -20.57 -4.35
CA ASN A 245 -19.81 -21.53 -4.52
C ASN A 245 -18.84 -21.18 -5.68
N PRO A 246 -19.29 -20.70 -6.84
CA PRO A 246 -18.37 -20.31 -7.91
C PRO A 246 -17.33 -19.26 -7.50
N ILE A 247 -17.69 -18.26 -6.67
CA ILE A 247 -16.74 -17.24 -6.23
C ILE A 247 -15.77 -17.79 -5.18
N VAL A 248 -16.26 -18.62 -4.23
CA VAL A 248 -15.42 -19.34 -3.28
C VAL A 248 -14.36 -20.15 -4.01
N ASN A 249 -14.78 -20.97 -5.01
CA ASN A 249 -13.89 -21.81 -5.81
C ASN A 249 -12.87 -21.00 -6.62
N LYS A 250 -13.25 -19.82 -7.15
CA LYS A 250 -12.32 -18.93 -7.87
C LYS A 250 -11.22 -18.43 -6.93
N ILE A 251 -11.58 -18.00 -5.70
CA ILE A 251 -10.61 -17.55 -4.70
C ILE A 251 -9.68 -18.71 -4.32
N GLU A 252 -10.21 -19.89 -4.04
CA GLU A 252 -9.40 -21.06 -3.65
C GLU A 252 -8.42 -21.49 -4.74
N ARG A 253 -8.85 -21.54 -6.00
CA ARG A 253 -8.00 -21.97 -7.13
C ARG A 253 -6.88 -20.98 -7.45
N ASN A 254 -7.12 -19.70 -7.30
CA ASN A 254 -6.20 -18.69 -7.81
C ASN A 254 -5.37 -18.02 -6.71
N CYS A 255 -5.98 -17.64 -5.57
CA CYS A 255 -5.30 -16.80 -4.59
C CYS A 255 -4.18 -17.55 -3.86
N TYR A 256 -4.42 -18.81 -3.45
CA TYR A 256 -3.39 -19.58 -2.73
C TYR A 256 -2.15 -19.84 -3.58
N SER A 257 -2.36 -20.16 -4.87
CA SER A 257 -1.31 -20.48 -5.84
C SER A 257 -0.65 -19.25 -6.47
N SER A 258 -1.23 -18.05 -6.33
CA SER A 258 -0.64 -16.81 -6.82
C SER A 258 0.69 -16.48 -6.16
N ASN A 259 0.95 -17.01 -4.96
CA ASN A 259 2.06 -16.66 -4.08
C ASN A 259 2.23 -15.14 -3.85
N ASN A 260 1.19 -14.37 -4.11
CA ASN A 260 1.14 -12.96 -3.75
C ASN A 260 0.60 -12.85 -2.32
N ARG A 261 1.46 -12.48 -1.36
CA ARG A 261 1.12 -12.43 0.06
C ARG A 261 -0.09 -11.54 0.34
N GLN A 262 -0.16 -10.38 -0.29
CA GLN A 262 -1.27 -9.43 -0.09
C GLN A 262 -2.62 -10.03 -0.50
N LEU A 263 -2.67 -10.69 -1.67
CA LEU A 263 -3.90 -11.34 -2.14
C LEU A 263 -4.28 -12.55 -1.30
N ILE A 264 -3.29 -13.30 -0.79
CA ILE A 264 -3.49 -14.41 0.14
C ILE A 264 -4.09 -13.88 1.45
N ASP A 265 -3.57 -12.77 1.97
CA ASP A 265 -4.07 -12.13 3.17
C ASP A 265 -5.53 -11.64 2.99
N GLN A 266 -5.80 -10.94 1.89
CA GLN A 266 -7.16 -10.49 1.55
C GLN A 266 -8.14 -11.66 1.37
N ALA A 267 -7.71 -12.78 0.80
CA ALA A 267 -8.53 -13.99 0.69
C ALA A 267 -8.86 -14.54 2.08
N GLY A 268 -7.88 -14.60 2.97
CA GLY A 268 -8.09 -15.01 4.35
C GLY A 268 -9.08 -14.11 5.09
N GLN A 269 -8.96 -12.79 4.95
CA GLN A 269 -9.91 -11.82 5.50
C GLN A 269 -11.31 -11.98 4.92
N THR A 270 -11.40 -12.23 3.62
CA THR A 270 -12.68 -12.47 2.94
C THR A 270 -13.37 -13.72 3.48
N PHE A 271 -12.65 -14.84 3.64
CA PHE A 271 -13.20 -16.04 4.27
C PHE A 271 -13.60 -15.82 5.73
N GLY A 272 -12.83 -15.03 6.51
CA GLY A 272 -13.18 -14.65 7.87
C GLY A 272 -14.48 -13.88 7.95
N ARG A 273 -14.70 -12.90 7.06
CA ARG A 273 -15.94 -12.14 6.93
C ARG A 273 -17.14 -13.03 6.60
N TRP A 274 -16.94 -14.11 5.86
CA TRP A 274 -17.97 -15.10 5.51
C TRP A 274 -18.13 -16.19 6.56
N TRP A 275 -17.48 -16.08 7.73
CA TRP A 275 -17.51 -17.07 8.81
C TRP A 275 -16.93 -18.43 8.42
N MET A 276 -16.16 -18.51 7.35
CA MET A 276 -15.44 -19.71 6.91
C MET A 276 -14.08 -19.81 7.61
N PHE A 277 -14.09 -19.90 8.95
CA PHE A 277 -12.89 -19.74 9.78
C PHE A 277 -11.76 -20.70 9.44
N GLY A 278 -12.03 -21.96 9.14
CA GLY A 278 -10.98 -22.90 8.71
C GLY A 278 -10.27 -22.47 7.41
N ARG A 279 -11.02 -21.91 6.44
CA ARG A 279 -10.42 -21.34 5.23
C ARG A 279 -9.65 -20.05 5.55
N SER A 280 -10.23 -19.18 6.35
CA SER A 280 -9.58 -17.96 6.81
C SER A 280 -8.22 -18.26 7.46
N GLU A 281 -8.19 -19.15 8.42
CA GLU A 281 -6.98 -19.59 9.10
C GLU A 281 -5.93 -20.13 8.11
N LYS A 282 -6.31 -21.04 7.21
CA LYS A 282 -5.42 -21.61 6.20
C LYS A 282 -4.67 -20.53 5.40
N TYR A 283 -5.41 -19.52 4.92
CA TYR A 283 -4.85 -18.47 4.09
C TYR A 283 -4.01 -17.49 4.91
N LEU A 284 -4.52 -17.07 6.07
CA LEU A 284 -3.80 -16.15 6.95
C LEU A 284 -2.53 -16.79 7.52
N LYS A 285 -2.52 -18.08 7.82
CA LYS A 285 -1.32 -18.83 8.22
C LYS A 285 -0.27 -18.86 7.10
N LYS A 286 -0.69 -19.02 5.85
CA LYS A 286 0.24 -18.90 4.71
C LYS A 286 0.80 -17.48 4.61
N SER A 287 -0.03 -16.44 4.75
CA SER A 287 0.42 -15.05 4.76
C SER A 287 1.41 -14.79 5.91
N GLU A 288 1.09 -15.28 7.13
CA GLU A 288 1.94 -15.19 8.32
C GLU A 288 3.31 -15.88 8.10
N SER A 289 3.34 -17.04 7.45
CA SER A 289 4.60 -17.75 7.18
C SER A 289 5.52 -16.97 6.21
N MET A 290 4.95 -16.17 5.33
CA MET A 290 5.70 -15.30 4.43
C MET A 290 6.18 -14.02 5.12
N ASP A 291 5.37 -13.48 6.04
CA ASP A 291 5.68 -12.28 6.80
C ASP A 291 5.06 -12.34 8.22
N PRO A 292 5.81 -12.83 9.20
CA PRO A 292 5.30 -13.01 10.56
C PRO A 292 5.10 -11.71 11.34
N PHE A 293 5.50 -10.57 10.78
CA PHE A 293 5.40 -9.25 11.41
C PHE A 293 4.34 -8.36 10.77
N SER A 294 3.54 -8.90 9.84
CA SER A 294 2.46 -8.13 9.21
C SER A 294 1.36 -7.82 10.23
N PRO A 295 1.15 -6.54 10.62
CA PRO A 295 0.11 -6.18 11.55
C PRO A 295 -1.29 -6.57 11.04
N ASN A 296 -1.53 -6.44 9.74
CA ASN A 296 -2.81 -6.78 9.13
C ASN A 296 -3.09 -8.29 9.22
N THR A 297 -2.11 -9.13 8.90
CA THR A 297 -2.24 -10.59 9.01
C THR A 297 -2.44 -11.03 10.45
N LEU A 298 -1.66 -10.47 11.39
CA LEU A 298 -1.77 -10.80 12.81
C LEU A 298 -3.14 -10.40 13.37
N MET A 299 -3.64 -9.19 13.05
CA MET A 299 -4.97 -8.78 13.49
C MET A 299 -6.06 -9.67 12.89
N SER A 300 -5.96 -9.99 11.61
CA SER A 300 -6.93 -10.86 10.93
C SER A 300 -6.96 -12.27 11.53
N LEU A 301 -5.80 -12.83 11.90
CA LEU A 301 -5.69 -14.09 12.62
C LEU A 301 -6.29 -14.00 14.02
N ALA A 302 -5.97 -12.94 14.78
CA ALA A 302 -6.51 -12.73 16.12
C ALA A 302 -8.05 -12.66 16.09
N VAL A 303 -8.61 -11.92 15.13
CA VAL A 303 -10.08 -11.83 14.94
C VAL A 303 -10.67 -13.19 14.53
N THR A 304 -10.03 -13.91 13.60
CA THR A 304 -10.48 -15.22 13.15
C THR A 304 -10.53 -16.19 14.33
N TYR A 305 -9.48 -16.26 15.15
CA TYR A 305 -9.44 -17.12 16.33
C TYR A 305 -10.43 -16.68 17.41
N HIS A 306 -10.58 -15.38 17.63
CA HIS A 306 -11.55 -14.86 18.59
C HIS A 306 -12.98 -15.26 18.20
N LEU A 307 -13.36 -15.06 16.94
CA LEU A 307 -14.71 -15.40 16.45
C LEU A 307 -14.96 -16.91 16.38
N SER A 308 -13.93 -17.72 16.14
CA SER A 308 -14.00 -19.18 16.18
C SER A 308 -13.88 -19.77 17.60
N ARG A 309 -13.83 -18.92 18.64
CA ARG A 309 -13.69 -19.31 20.06
C ARG A 309 -12.39 -20.05 20.40
N ASN A 310 -11.35 -19.84 19.60
CA ASN A 310 -10.02 -20.37 19.87
C ASN A 310 -9.19 -19.32 20.63
N SER A 311 -9.52 -19.13 21.92
CA SER A 311 -8.92 -18.08 22.76
C SER A 311 -7.42 -18.25 22.94
N GLU A 312 -6.90 -19.48 23.03
CA GLU A 312 -5.46 -19.73 23.17
C GLU A 312 -4.66 -19.20 21.97
N GLN A 313 -5.10 -19.51 20.76
CA GLN A 313 -4.42 -19.02 19.56
C GLN A 313 -4.60 -17.52 19.41
N SER A 314 -5.79 -16.97 19.72
CA SER A 314 -6.03 -15.54 19.70
C SER A 314 -5.05 -14.79 20.62
N VAL A 315 -4.86 -15.24 21.86
CA VAL A 315 -3.92 -14.66 22.83
C VAL A 315 -2.48 -14.71 22.31
N LYS A 316 -2.03 -15.84 21.74
CA LYS A 316 -0.69 -15.97 21.16
C LYS A 316 -0.43 -14.93 20.06
N ILE A 317 -1.40 -14.69 19.20
CA ILE A 317 -1.30 -13.71 18.12
C ILE A 317 -1.35 -12.28 18.68
N LEU A 318 -2.25 -12.01 19.62
CA LEU A 318 -2.42 -10.68 20.23
C LEU A 318 -1.17 -10.23 21.00
N LYS A 319 -0.46 -11.15 21.67
CA LYS A 319 0.83 -10.85 22.31
C LYS A 319 1.83 -10.24 21.31
N ARG A 320 1.95 -10.83 20.13
CA ARG A 320 2.83 -10.34 19.05
C ARG A 320 2.31 -9.06 18.42
N TYR A 321 0.99 -8.99 18.17
CA TYR A 321 0.39 -7.80 17.58
C TYR A 321 0.58 -6.56 18.44
N LEU A 322 0.37 -6.66 19.75
CA LEU A 322 0.51 -5.52 20.67
C LEU A 322 1.96 -5.04 20.88
N GLU A 323 2.95 -5.80 20.42
CA GLU A 323 4.34 -5.32 20.31
C GLU A 323 4.52 -4.34 19.15
N LEU A 324 3.72 -4.50 18.08
CA LEU A 324 3.75 -3.64 16.90
C LEU A 324 2.80 -2.44 17.04
N ASP A 325 1.61 -2.65 17.60
CA ASP A 325 0.59 -1.62 17.77
C ASP A 325 -0.08 -1.68 19.16
N PRO A 326 0.59 -1.17 20.19
CA PRO A 326 0.08 -1.19 21.57
C PRO A 326 -1.14 -0.28 21.80
N LYS A 327 -1.49 0.56 20.81
CA LYS A 327 -2.59 1.54 20.91
C LYS A 327 -3.91 1.00 20.34
N ASN A 328 -3.90 -0.17 19.71
CA ASN A 328 -5.08 -0.70 19.01
C ASN A 328 -6.18 -1.08 19.98
N HIS A 329 -7.23 -0.28 20.05
CA HIS A 329 -8.35 -0.48 20.99
C HIS A 329 -9.04 -1.84 20.80
N GLN A 330 -9.16 -2.35 19.57
CA GLN A 330 -9.73 -3.66 19.31
C GLN A 330 -8.84 -4.79 19.85
N ALA A 331 -7.53 -4.70 19.59
CA ALA A 331 -6.57 -5.67 20.10
C ALA A 331 -6.50 -5.66 21.63
N LEU A 332 -6.53 -4.49 22.25
CA LEU A 332 -6.56 -4.36 23.71
C LEU A 332 -7.82 -5.03 24.29
N ARG A 333 -9.01 -4.74 23.76
CA ARG A 333 -10.26 -5.35 24.19
C ARG A 333 -10.24 -6.88 24.02
N MET A 334 -9.83 -7.37 22.85
CA MET A 334 -9.72 -8.81 22.59
C MET A 334 -8.65 -9.46 23.48
N GLY A 335 -7.58 -8.72 23.80
CA GLY A 335 -6.54 -9.18 24.73
C GLY A 335 -7.05 -9.42 26.13
N ILE A 336 -7.86 -8.50 26.69
CA ILE A 336 -8.52 -8.68 27.99
C ILE A 336 -9.44 -9.89 27.99
N GLN A 337 -10.33 -9.97 27.00
CA GLN A 337 -11.30 -11.07 26.90
C GLN A 337 -10.62 -12.42 26.70
N GLY A 338 -9.62 -12.48 25.80
CA GLY A 338 -8.88 -13.71 25.55
C GLY A 338 -8.06 -14.17 26.76
N ALA A 339 -7.35 -13.24 27.40
CA ALA A 339 -6.55 -13.53 28.60
C ALA A 339 -7.40 -14.05 29.76
N GLY A 340 -8.56 -13.44 30.01
CA GLY A 340 -9.51 -13.93 31.00
C GLY A 340 -10.02 -15.34 30.66
N ALA A 341 -10.36 -15.58 29.39
CA ALA A 341 -10.87 -16.88 28.94
C ALA A 341 -9.86 -18.07 29.07
N VAL A 342 -8.54 -17.76 29.00
CA VAL A 342 -7.47 -18.79 29.09
C VAL A 342 -6.75 -18.78 30.45
N GLY A 343 -7.12 -17.91 31.38
CA GLY A 343 -6.46 -17.77 32.67
C GLY A 343 -5.09 -17.12 32.66
N ASP A 344 -4.72 -16.39 31.60
CA ASP A 344 -3.40 -15.76 31.47
C ASP A 344 -3.37 -14.39 32.19
N LYS A 345 -3.23 -14.45 33.51
CA LYS A 345 -3.18 -13.27 34.40
C LYS A 345 -2.06 -12.29 33.98
N VAL A 346 -0.89 -12.79 33.61
CA VAL A 346 0.26 -11.94 33.24
C VAL A 346 -0.05 -11.09 32.01
N PHE A 347 -0.59 -11.71 30.98
CA PHE A 347 -0.97 -10.99 29.78
C PHE A 347 -2.15 -10.05 30.01
N ALA A 348 -3.14 -10.46 30.81
CA ALA A 348 -4.29 -9.61 31.18
C ALA A 348 -3.85 -8.29 31.79
N TYR A 349 -3.00 -8.35 32.84
CA TYR A 349 -2.50 -7.13 33.49
C TYR A 349 -1.62 -6.30 32.58
N ARG A 350 -0.77 -6.89 31.73
CA ARG A 350 -0.02 -6.15 30.71
C ARG A 350 -0.96 -5.37 29.76
N VAL A 351 -2.03 -6.01 29.32
CA VAL A 351 -3.01 -5.35 28.44
C VAL A 351 -3.77 -4.25 29.18
N LEU A 352 -4.12 -4.47 30.44
CA LEU A 352 -4.77 -3.46 31.27
C LEU A 352 -3.92 -2.21 31.42
N GLU A 353 -2.62 -2.35 31.65
CA GLU A 353 -1.70 -1.20 31.70
C GLU A 353 -1.62 -0.43 30.35
N LEU A 354 -1.62 -1.16 29.22
CA LEU A 354 -1.72 -0.54 27.90
C LEU A 354 -3.06 0.20 27.72
N MET A 355 -4.17 -0.37 28.23
CA MET A 355 -5.48 0.29 28.19
C MET A 355 -5.50 1.56 29.04
N LYS A 356 -4.95 1.56 30.25
CA LYS A 356 -4.82 2.77 31.09
C LYS A 356 -4.11 3.90 30.31
N LYS A 357 -3.08 3.55 29.54
CA LYS A 357 -2.30 4.52 28.77
C LYS A 357 -3.00 5.00 27.48
N HIS A 358 -3.70 4.13 26.77
CA HIS A 358 -4.15 4.39 25.40
C HIS A 358 -5.67 4.36 25.20
N ASN A 359 -6.41 3.83 26.18
CA ASN A 359 -7.88 3.76 26.14
C ASN A 359 -8.47 3.84 27.57
N PRO A 360 -8.23 4.91 28.34
CA PRO A 360 -8.58 5.00 29.74
C PRO A 360 -10.09 4.85 30.01
N SER A 361 -10.95 5.26 29.08
CA SER A 361 -12.40 5.15 29.22
C SER A 361 -12.92 3.70 29.28
N ALA A 362 -12.15 2.74 28.76
CA ALA A 362 -12.53 1.33 28.78
C ALA A 362 -11.97 0.55 29.98
N VAL A 363 -11.14 1.19 30.81
CA VAL A 363 -10.47 0.54 31.95
C VAL A 363 -11.45 0.00 33.00
N PRO A 364 -12.48 0.74 33.48
CA PRO A 364 -13.40 0.22 34.51
C PRO A 364 -14.09 -1.07 34.08
N LEU A 365 -14.51 -1.15 32.80
CA LEU A 365 -15.13 -2.36 32.25
C LEU A 365 -14.13 -3.52 32.17
N ALA A 366 -12.88 -3.25 31.80
CA ALA A 366 -11.83 -4.25 31.74
C ALA A 366 -11.47 -4.81 33.12
N GLU A 367 -11.34 -3.94 34.14
CA GLU A 367 -11.07 -4.34 35.52
C GLU A 367 -12.20 -5.22 36.06
N SER A 368 -13.47 -4.81 35.94
CA SER A 368 -14.62 -5.61 36.36
C SER A 368 -14.68 -6.96 35.64
N PHE A 369 -14.35 -7.00 34.35
CA PHE A 369 -14.27 -8.28 33.60
C PHE A 369 -13.19 -9.21 34.17
N LEU A 370 -11.99 -8.68 34.47
CA LEU A 370 -10.88 -9.48 34.99
C LEU A 370 -11.12 -9.94 36.43
N GLU A 371 -11.74 -9.11 37.26
CA GLU A 371 -12.18 -9.51 38.61
C GLU A 371 -13.10 -10.75 38.54
N ASN A 372 -14.12 -10.71 37.66
CA ASN A 372 -15.02 -11.84 37.48
C ASN A 372 -14.33 -13.07 36.84
N ALA A 373 -13.40 -12.87 35.91
CA ALA A 373 -12.72 -13.98 35.22
C ALA A 373 -11.67 -14.67 36.11
N PHE A 374 -11.16 -13.99 37.12
CA PHE A 374 -10.10 -14.49 38.01
C PHE A 374 -10.53 -14.62 39.48
N SER A 375 -11.81 -14.32 39.81
CA SER A 375 -12.40 -14.74 41.09
C SER A 375 -12.62 -16.24 41.04
N ASP A 376 -11.80 -16.96 41.78
CA ASP A 376 -11.91 -18.42 42.00
C ASP A 376 -13.09 -18.74 42.90
#